data_bfe7a492354a2972fda9ccd1192b0155
#
_entry.id   bfe7a492354a2972fda9ccd1192b0155
#
_cell.length_a   1.000
_cell.length_b   1.000
_cell.length_c   1.000
_cell.angle_alpha   90.00
_cell.angle_beta   90.00
_cell.angle_gamma   90.00
#
_symmetry.space_group_name_H-M   'P 1'
#
loop_
_entity.id
_entity.type
_entity.pdbx_description
1 polymer ?
#
loop_
_entity_poly.entity_id
_entity_poly.type
_entity_poly.pdbx_seq_one_letter_code
_entity_poly.pdbx_strand_id
1 'polypeptide(L)'
;MHCPATSAGLGLLICALLSGAQAEVYRWTDEAGREHYAGELSQVPPDQRAVAREAAGRQPPSRLQTFETQPPLPASPRSTSRRGALQIPYEQHGNAILVYARLNERVTAPFVVDTGAADVVVPAAVASEAGVAVEAGTARETYATANGLVRQAVVHFDTVELGEARVEDVRGSVSESLPVGLLGTSFFNHFTLQIDPAAHVLTLIPNPDMHGGASEAQWTERFRSLRERQRRLEAFLADGQLSDDSRARELEAHREQIAAELDALEREADRAGVPATWRE
;
A
#
# COMPACT_ATOMS: atom_id res chain seq x y z
N MET A 1 -74.75 17.21 -3.96
CA MET A 1 -74.53 18.48 -4.69
C MET A 1 -73.06 18.82 -4.64
N HIS A 2 -72.43 18.92 -5.85
CA HIS A 2 -71.14 19.56 -6.21
C HIS A 2 -69.82 18.90 -5.75
N CYS A 3 -69.25 18.08 -6.60
CA CYS A 3 -67.85 18.18 -7.03
C CYS A 3 -67.61 19.54 -7.74
N PRO A 4 -66.37 20.11 -7.88
CA PRO A 4 -65.20 19.58 -8.53
C PRO A 4 -63.91 20.13 -7.89
N ALA A 5 -62.70 19.88 -8.27
CA ALA A 5 -61.98 19.64 -9.50
C ALA A 5 -60.48 19.32 -9.18
N THR A 6 -59.95 18.47 -9.97
CA THR A 6 -58.57 18.11 -10.22
C THR A 6 -57.61 19.30 -10.47
N SER A 7 -56.39 19.25 -9.92
CA SER A 7 -55.21 19.84 -10.60
C SER A 7 -54.02 18.89 -10.47
N ALA A 8 -53.64 18.33 -11.63
CA ALA A 8 -52.45 17.54 -11.82
C ALA A 8 -51.22 18.45 -11.85
N GLY A 9 -50.31 18.27 -10.87
CA GLY A 9 -48.98 18.86 -10.88
C GLY A 9 -47.98 17.89 -11.51
N LEU A 10 -47.60 18.21 -12.75
CA LEU A 10 -46.58 17.51 -13.53
C LEU A 10 -45.20 17.79 -12.91
N GLY A 11 -44.73 16.88 -12.06
CA GLY A 11 -43.37 16.90 -11.52
C GLY A 11 -42.39 16.38 -12.55
N LEU A 12 -41.63 17.28 -13.17
CA LEU A 12 -40.53 16.97 -14.10
C LEU A 12 -39.39 16.33 -13.36
N LEU A 13 -39.24 15.01 -13.52
CA LEU A 13 -38.12 14.22 -12.99
C LEU A 13 -36.91 14.49 -13.87
N ILE A 14 -36.03 15.40 -13.45
CA ILE A 14 -34.73 15.59 -14.07
C ILE A 14 -33.82 14.46 -13.60
N CYS A 15 -33.73 13.40 -14.41
CA CYS A 15 -32.71 12.37 -14.27
C CYS A 15 -31.38 12.96 -14.73
N ALA A 16 -30.59 13.48 -13.79
CA ALA A 16 -29.20 13.84 -14.06
C ALA A 16 -28.42 12.56 -14.32
N LEU A 17 -28.13 12.29 -15.59
CA LEU A 17 -27.17 11.28 -16.01
C LEU A 17 -25.79 11.73 -15.56
N LEU A 18 -25.34 11.24 -14.41
CA LEU A 18 -23.94 11.23 -14.02
C LEU A 18 -23.23 10.25 -14.95
N SER A 19 -22.73 10.75 -16.08
CA SER A 19 -21.76 10.03 -16.91
C SER A 19 -20.49 9.90 -16.07
N GLY A 20 -20.26 8.73 -15.48
CA GLY A 20 -18.97 8.36 -14.92
C GLY A 20 -17.94 8.46 -16.03
N ALA A 21 -16.98 9.35 -15.92
CA ALA A 21 -15.83 9.42 -16.78
C ALA A 21 -15.01 8.14 -16.55
N GLN A 22 -15.19 7.15 -17.42
CA GLN A 22 -14.29 6.01 -17.48
C GLN A 22 -12.96 6.53 -18.03
N ALA A 23 -11.88 6.31 -17.29
CA ALA A 23 -10.54 6.59 -17.79
C ALA A 23 -10.26 5.66 -18.97
N GLU A 24 -10.23 6.22 -20.18
CA GLU A 24 -9.86 5.49 -21.37
C GLU A 24 -8.34 5.37 -21.43
N VAL A 25 -7.82 4.15 -21.61
CA VAL A 25 -6.39 3.91 -21.84
C VAL A 25 -6.19 3.69 -23.34
N TYR A 26 -5.39 4.55 -23.94
CA TYR A 26 -5.04 4.47 -25.37
C TYR A 26 -3.79 3.62 -25.53
N ARG A 27 -3.81 2.67 -26.49
CA ARG A 27 -2.70 1.79 -26.81
C ARG A 27 -2.31 1.96 -28.29
N TRP A 28 -1.01 2.05 -28.57
CA TRP A 28 -0.47 2.05 -29.93
C TRP A 28 0.90 1.35 -29.98
N THR A 29 1.35 1.01 -31.18
CA THR A 29 2.64 0.37 -31.42
C THR A 29 3.51 1.30 -32.25
N ASP A 30 4.77 1.54 -31.83
CA ASP A 30 5.71 2.35 -32.60
C ASP A 30 6.31 1.58 -33.80
N GLU A 31 7.09 2.28 -34.64
CA GLU A 31 7.73 1.68 -35.82
C GLU A 31 8.74 0.57 -35.47
N ALA A 32 9.23 0.52 -34.23
CA ALA A 32 10.11 -0.53 -33.73
C ALA A 32 9.34 -1.74 -33.14
N GLY A 33 8.00 -1.75 -33.23
CA GLY A 33 7.14 -2.83 -32.74
C GLY A 33 6.89 -2.81 -31.23
N ARG A 34 7.22 -1.71 -30.54
CA ARG A 34 7.00 -1.58 -29.08
C ARG A 34 5.62 -1.02 -28.80
N GLU A 35 4.92 -1.64 -27.84
CA GLU A 35 3.62 -1.16 -27.37
C GLU A 35 3.78 0.00 -26.38
N HIS A 36 2.96 1.03 -26.56
CA HIS A 36 2.88 2.20 -25.70
C HIS A 36 1.45 2.38 -25.19
N TYR A 37 1.33 2.99 -23.99
CA TYR A 37 0.05 3.25 -23.33
C TYR A 37 0.00 4.70 -22.86
N ALA A 38 -1.17 5.35 -22.98
CA ALA A 38 -1.41 6.70 -22.52
C ALA A 38 -2.81 6.85 -21.91
N GLY A 39 -2.95 7.64 -20.85
CA GLY A 39 -4.23 7.98 -20.24
C GLY A 39 -4.99 9.08 -21.00
N GLU A 40 -4.32 9.81 -21.88
CA GLU A 40 -4.91 10.89 -22.68
C GLU A 40 -4.50 10.77 -24.14
N LEU A 41 -5.46 11.00 -25.06
CA LEU A 41 -5.21 10.95 -26.49
C LEU A 41 -4.20 12.02 -26.97
N SER A 42 -4.04 13.09 -26.21
CA SER A 42 -3.05 14.17 -26.45
C SER A 42 -1.61 13.67 -26.38
N GLN A 43 -1.35 12.65 -25.59
CA GLN A 43 -0.02 12.02 -25.38
C GLN A 43 0.33 11.02 -26.52
N VAL A 44 -0.65 10.63 -27.32
CA VAL A 44 -0.45 9.72 -28.47
C VAL A 44 0.06 10.53 -29.67
N PRO A 45 1.10 10.06 -30.40
CA PRO A 45 1.57 10.68 -31.63
C PRO A 45 0.43 10.91 -32.62
N PRO A 46 0.41 12.07 -33.33
CA PRO A 46 -0.73 12.45 -34.18
C PRO A 46 -1.13 11.41 -35.23
N ASP A 47 -0.17 10.72 -35.80
CA ASP A 47 -0.31 9.68 -36.80
C ASP A 47 -0.88 8.37 -36.25
N GLN A 48 -0.71 8.12 -34.95
CA GLN A 48 -1.19 6.91 -34.25
C GLN A 48 -2.53 7.10 -33.51
N ARG A 49 -3.04 8.34 -33.43
CA ARG A 49 -4.27 8.65 -32.66
C ARG A 49 -5.51 7.94 -33.16
N ALA A 50 -5.63 7.73 -34.45
CA ALA A 50 -6.77 7.03 -35.02
C ALA A 50 -6.80 5.56 -34.61
N VAL A 51 -5.65 4.90 -34.66
CA VAL A 51 -5.47 3.49 -34.26
C VAL A 51 -5.66 3.32 -32.75
N ALA A 52 -5.08 4.21 -31.95
CA ALA A 52 -5.19 4.18 -30.50
C ALA A 52 -6.63 4.39 -30.02
N ARG A 53 -7.40 5.27 -30.68
CA ARG A 53 -8.83 5.49 -30.36
C ARG A 53 -9.69 4.26 -30.73
N GLU A 54 -9.41 3.62 -31.84
CA GLU A 54 -10.12 2.39 -32.24
C GLU A 54 -9.79 1.23 -31.29
N ALA A 55 -8.55 1.13 -30.83
CA ALA A 55 -8.11 0.15 -29.84
C ALA A 55 -8.75 0.37 -28.46
N ALA A 56 -8.92 1.61 -28.01
CA ALA A 56 -9.58 1.96 -26.76
C ALA A 56 -11.06 1.55 -26.74
N GLY A 57 -11.76 1.70 -27.88
CA GLY A 57 -13.17 1.27 -28.03
C GLY A 57 -13.38 -0.25 -28.04
N ARG A 58 -12.32 -1.04 -28.20
CA ARG A 58 -12.35 -2.51 -28.23
C ARG A 58 -11.85 -3.17 -26.93
N GLN A 59 -11.68 -2.43 -25.85
CA GLN A 59 -11.36 -3.05 -24.57
C GLN A 59 -12.44 -4.09 -24.24
N PRO A 60 -12.05 -5.36 -23.97
CA PRO A 60 -12.99 -6.29 -23.37
C PRO A 60 -13.45 -5.68 -22.05
N PRO A 61 -14.73 -5.79 -21.69
CA PRO A 61 -15.22 -5.24 -20.45
C PRO A 61 -14.30 -5.75 -19.34
N SER A 62 -13.66 -4.84 -18.59
CA SER A 62 -13.03 -5.20 -17.32
C SER A 62 -14.12 -5.87 -16.51
N ARG A 63 -14.12 -7.18 -16.48
CA ARG A 63 -14.93 -7.92 -15.54
C ARG A 63 -14.33 -7.60 -14.18
N LEU A 64 -14.84 -6.54 -13.56
CA LEU A 64 -14.86 -6.42 -12.12
C LEU A 64 -15.63 -7.64 -11.64
N GLN A 65 -14.92 -8.74 -11.39
CA GLN A 65 -15.52 -9.86 -10.73
C GLN A 65 -15.83 -9.36 -9.31
N THR A 66 -17.12 -9.19 -9.04
CA THR A 66 -17.61 -9.08 -7.68
C THR A 66 -17.17 -10.37 -7.00
N PHE A 67 -16.25 -10.27 -6.05
CA PHE A 67 -15.84 -11.42 -5.24
C PHE A 67 -17.07 -11.78 -4.37
N GLU A 68 -17.84 -12.75 -4.81
CA GLU A 68 -18.84 -13.36 -3.96
C GLU A 68 -18.11 -13.98 -2.77
N THR A 69 -18.63 -13.76 -1.59
CA THR A 69 -18.12 -14.31 -0.33
C THR A 69 -17.96 -15.82 -0.50
N GLN A 70 -16.72 -16.27 -0.67
CA GLN A 70 -16.43 -17.69 -0.85
C GLN A 70 -16.67 -18.45 0.46
N PRO A 71 -17.19 -19.69 0.39
CA PRO A 71 -17.28 -20.54 1.55
C PRO A 71 -15.89 -20.82 2.15
N PRO A 72 -15.79 -21.14 3.44
CA PRO A 72 -14.51 -21.35 4.12
C PRO A 72 -13.66 -22.35 3.36
N LEU A 73 -12.41 -21.96 3.10
CA LEU A 73 -11.42 -22.76 2.38
C LEU A 73 -11.31 -24.16 2.97
N PRO A 74 -11.21 -25.21 2.15
CA PRO A 74 -10.90 -26.55 2.67
C PRO A 74 -9.58 -26.52 3.41
N ALA A 75 -9.51 -27.20 4.57
CA ALA A 75 -8.32 -27.27 5.39
C ALA A 75 -7.11 -27.71 4.53
N SER A 76 -6.08 -26.86 4.52
CA SER A 76 -4.85 -27.10 3.75
C SER A 76 -4.26 -28.46 4.01
N PRO A 77 -3.75 -29.18 3.00
CA PRO A 77 -3.03 -30.42 3.21
C PRO A 77 -1.83 -30.15 4.10
N ARG A 78 -1.66 -30.95 5.17
CA ARG A 78 -0.50 -30.89 6.05
C ARG A 78 0.74 -31.20 5.25
N SER A 79 1.51 -30.18 4.89
CA SER A 79 2.81 -30.39 4.27
C SER A 79 3.86 -30.72 5.35
N THR A 80 4.69 -31.70 5.07
CA THR A 80 5.89 -32.02 5.86
C THR A 80 6.91 -30.89 5.65
N SER A 81 6.83 -29.86 6.50
CA SER A 81 7.70 -28.69 6.40
C SER A 81 9.14 -29.04 6.75
N ARG A 82 10.09 -28.62 5.92
CA ARG A 82 11.44 -28.26 6.39
C ARG A 82 11.26 -27.29 7.56
N ARG A 83 11.96 -27.51 8.67
CA ARG A 83 11.79 -26.71 9.91
C ARG A 83 11.53 -25.23 9.59
N GLY A 84 10.32 -24.75 9.88
CA GLY A 84 9.93 -23.34 9.78
C GLY A 84 9.39 -22.85 8.44
N ALA A 85 9.36 -23.66 7.37
CA ALA A 85 8.77 -23.22 6.10
C ALA A 85 7.23 -23.34 6.14
N LEU A 86 6.54 -22.27 5.84
CA LEU A 86 5.07 -22.17 5.82
C LEU A 86 4.61 -22.20 4.36
N GLN A 87 3.71 -23.10 4.02
CA GLN A 87 3.17 -23.23 2.66
C GLN A 87 1.77 -22.63 2.61
N ILE A 88 1.59 -21.67 1.73
CA ILE A 88 0.37 -20.88 1.55
C ILE A 88 -0.15 -21.14 0.14
N PRO A 89 -1.30 -21.79 -0.03
CA PRO A 89 -1.94 -21.89 -1.34
C PRO A 89 -2.41 -20.51 -1.80
N TYR A 90 -2.35 -20.27 -3.11
CA TYR A 90 -2.82 -19.03 -3.70
C TYR A 90 -3.72 -19.27 -4.91
N GLU A 91 -4.51 -18.27 -5.25
CA GLU A 91 -5.31 -18.24 -6.47
C GLU A 91 -4.59 -17.43 -7.55
N GLN A 92 -4.62 -17.94 -8.79
CA GLN A 92 -4.05 -17.23 -9.94
C GLN A 92 -5.16 -16.44 -10.64
N HIS A 93 -5.05 -15.10 -10.67
CA HIS A 93 -5.94 -14.22 -11.39
C HIS A 93 -5.19 -13.48 -12.51
N GLY A 94 -5.25 -14.00 -13.73
CA GLY A 94 -4.37 -13.56 -14.81
C GLY A 94 -2.91 -13.78 -14.43
N ASN A 95 -2.13 -12.71 -14.35
CA ASN A 95 -0.72 -12.76 -13.88
C ASN A 95 -0.58 -12.40 -12.40
N ALA A 96 -1.66 -12.07 -11.70
CA ALA A 96 -1.62 -11.72 -10.29
C ALA A 96 -1.76 -12.97 -9.41
N ILE A 97 -1.03 -12.98 -8.30
CA ILE A 97 -1.12 -13.96 -7.23
C ILE A 97 -2.02 -13.38 -6.15
N LEU A 98 -3.16 -14.01 -5.91
CA LEU A 98 -4.14 -13.61 -4.90
C LEU A 98 -4.05 -14.53 -3.69
N VAL A 99 -3.97 -13.94 -2.52
CA VAL A 99 -3.96 -14.62 -1.22
C VAL A 99 -4.98 -13.99 -0.29
N TYR A 100 -5.35 -14.69 0.79
CA TYR A 100 -6.26 -14.18 1.80
C TYR A 100 -5.50 -13.93 3.09
N ALA A 101 -5.35 -12.66 3.46
CA ALA A 101 -4.69 -12.25 4.70
C ALA A 101 -5.70 -11.79 5.75
N ARG A 102 -5.43 -12.11 7.01
CA ARG A 102 -6.23 -11.68 8.17
C ARG A 102 -5.55 -10.50 8.85
N LEU A 103 -6.30 -9.42 9.06
CA LEU A 103 -5.82 -8.20 9.69
C LEU A 103 -6.40 -8.07 11.09
N ASN A 104 -5.54 -7.74 12.06
CA ASN A 104 -5.87 -7.48 13.47
C ASN A 104 -6.80 -8.55 14.07
N GLU A 105 -6.69 -9.80 13.62
CA GLU A 105 -7.54 -10.93 14.03
C GLU A 105 -9.06 -10.70 13.79
N ARG A 106 -9.44 -9.66 13.03
CA ARG A 106 -10.83 -9.21 12.85
C ARG A 106 -11.40 -9.52 11.48
N VAL A 107 -10.67 -9.22 10.42
CA VAL A 107 -11.16 -9.35 9.04
C VAL A 107 -10.18 -10.14 8.20
N THR A 108 -10.70 -11.04 7.35
CA THR A 108 -9.92 -11.71 6.31
C THR A 108 -10.35 -11.15 4.97
N ALA A 109 -9.38 -10.67 4.18
CA ALA A 109 -9.64 -10.03 2.91
C ALA A 109 -8.66 -10.52 1.82
N PRO A 110 -9.02 -10.38 0.53
CA PRO A 110 -8.13 -10.72 -0.56
C PRO A 110 -7.03 -9.68 -0.75
N PHE A 111 -5.82 -10.16 -1.02
CA PHE A 111 -4.63 -9.36 -1.29
C PHE A 111 -3.89 -9.90 -2.51
N VAL A 112 -3.41 -9.00 -3.35
CA VAL A 112 -2.42 -9.33 -4.37
C VAL A 112 -1.03 -9.32 -3.73
N VAL A 113 -0.24 -10.35 -3.97
CA VAL A 113 1.18 -10.39 -3.60
C VAL A 113 1.93 -9.38 -4.47
N ASP A 114 2.45 -8.33 -3.87
CA ASP A 114 3.10 -7.23 -4.59
C ASP A 114 4.43 -6.84 -3.91
N THR A 115 5.52 -7.43 -4.35
CA THR A 115 6.87 -7.11 -3.85
C THR A 115 7.38 -5.75 -4.30
N GLY A 116 6.66 -5.04 -5.19
CA GLY A 116 6.92 -3.66 -5.58
C GLY A 116 6.28 -2.63 -4.64
N ALA A 117 5.30 -3.04 -3.83
CA ALA A 117 4.71 -2.19 -2.82
C ALA A 117 5.58 -2.19 -1.54
N ALA A 118 5.90 -0.99 -1.01
CA ALA A 118 6.66 -0.87 0.24
C ALA A 118 5.83 -1.31 1.45
N ASP A 119 4.55 -0.96 1.47
CA ASP A 119 3.63 -1.19 2.58
C ASP A 119 2.57 -2.25 2.23
N VAL A 120 1.91 -2.78 3.27
CA VAL A 120 0.62 -3.44 3.11
C VAL A 120 -0.43 -2.37 2.80
N VAL A 121 -0.97 -2.37 1.57
CA VAL A 121 -1.98 -1.39 1.14
C VAL A 121 -3.36 -1.99 1.30
N VAL A 122 -4.23 -1.34 2.05
CA VAL A 122 -5.54 -1.88 2.43
C VAL A 122 -6.66 -0.98 1.90
N PRO A 123 -7.71 -1.53 1.28
CA PRO A 123 -8.92 -0.77 0.95
C PRO A 123 -9.55 -0.15 2.21
N ALA A 124 -10.09 1.06 2.10
CA ALA A 124 -10.65 1.79 3.25
C ALA A 124 -11.72 1.01 4.03
N ALA A 125 -12.58 0.26 3.33
CA ALA A 125 -13.58 -0.58 3.96
C ALA A 125 -12.95 -1.69 4.83
N VAL A 126 -11.93 -2.38 4.30
CA VAL A 126 -11.23 -3.46 5.00
C VAL A 126 -10.45 -2.91 6.20
N ALA A 127 -9.82 -1.72 6.08
CA ALA A 127 -9.15 -1.05 7.20
C ALA A 127 -10.14 -0.76 8.34
N SER A 128 -11.32 -0.25 8.02
CA SER A 128 -12.40 0.00 8.99
C SER A 128 -12.85 -1.30 9.69
N GLU A 129 -13.04 -2.39 8.95
CA GLU A 129 -13.41 -3.71 9.51
C GLU A 129 -12.28 -4.28 10.40
N ALA A 130 -11.01 -4.02 10.04
CA ALA A 130 -9.86 -4.36 10.87
C ALA A 130 -9.76 -3.50 12.16
N GLY A 131 -10.64 -2.50 12.34
CA GLY A 131 -10.64 -1.59 13.46
C GLY A 131 -9.61 -0.47 13.36
N VAL A 132 -9.10 -0.20 12.15
CA VAL A 132 -8.14 0.89 11.89
C VAL A 132 -8.91 2.09 11.37
N ALA A 133 -8.96 3.15 12.17
CA ALA A 133 -9.61 4.41 11.80
C ALA A 133 -8.62 5.34 11.09
N VAL A 134 -9.05 5.92 9.96
CA VAL A 134 -8.34 7.00 9.30
C VAL A 134 -9.04 8.31 9.66
N GLU A 135 -8.40 9.10 10.51
CA GLU A 135 -8.92 10.38 10.98
C GLU A 135 -8.34 11.56 10.17
N ALA A 136 -8.89 12.76 10.37
CA ALA A 136 -8.40 13.97 9.70
C ALA A 136 -6.93 14.29 10.01
N GLY A 137 -6.44 13.87 11.19
CA GLY A 137 -5.05 14.04 11.64
C GLY A 137 -4.12 12.89 11.29
N THR A 138 -4.60 11.83 10.65
CA THR A 138 -3.75 10.69 10.27
C THR A 138 -2.66 11.12 9.29
N ALA A 139 -1.42 10.77 9.59
CA ALA A 139 -0.28 11.05 8.72
C ALA A 139 -0.51 10.49 7.31
N ARG A 140 -0.13 11.27 6.29
CA ARG A 140 -0.28 10.86 4.89
C ARG A 140 1.04 10.99 4.17
N GLU A 141 1.41 9.96 3.44
CA GLU A 141 2.60 9.95 2.59
C GLU A 141 2.25 9.87 1.12
N THR A 142 3.20 10.30 0.29
CA THR A 142 3.07 10.23 -1.17
C THR A 142 3.84 9.03 -1.69
N TYR A 143 3.13 8.16 -2.39
CA TYR A 143 3.67 6.95 -3.01
C TYR A 143 3.74 7.12 -4.52
N ALA A 144 4.86 6.71 -5.12
CA ALA A 144 5.00 6.58 -6.56
C ALA A 144 4.42 5.22 -7.00
N THR A 145 3.44 5.24 -7.88
CA THR A 145 2.82 4.04 -8.44
C THR A 145 2.93 4.05 -9.97
N ALA A 146 2.64 2.93 -10.60
CA ALA A 146 2.59 2.85 -12.07
C ALA A 146 1.61 3.86 -12.70
N ASN A 147 0.58 4.28 -11.95
CA ASN A 147 -0.44 5.25 -12.40
C ASN A 147 -0.15 6.69 -11.95
N GLY A 148 1.05 6.97 -11.41
CA GLY A 148 1.44 8.28 -10.92
C GLY A 148 1.55 8.35 -9.40
N LEU A 149 1.60 9.58 -8.88
CA LEU A 149 1.72 9.83 -7.45
C LEU A 149 0.36 9.74 -6.77
N VAL A 150 0.29 8.97 -5.69
CA VAL A 150 -0.91 8.86 -4.84
C VAL A 150 -0.56 9.24 -3.41
N ARG A 151 -1.49 9.88 -2.70
CA ARG A 151 -1.32 10.25 -1.30
C ARG A 151 -2.23 9.40 -0.44
N GLN A 152 -1.64 8.56 0.42
CA GLN A 152 -2.36 7.60 1.26
C GLN A 152 -2.12 7.86 2.74
N ALA A 153 -3.11 7.52 3.57
CA ALA A 153 -2.97 7.56 5.01
C ALA A 153 -2.05 6.41 5.45
N VAL A 154 -1.06 6.72 6.30
CA VAL A 154 -0.17 5.73 6.89
C VAL A 154 -0.78 5.24 8.19
N VAL A 155 -0.84 3.93 8.34
CA VAL A 155 -1.43 3.24 9.49
C VAL A 155 -0.52 2.10 9.94
N HIS A 156 -0.80 1.56 11.13
CA HIS A 156 -0.18 0.33 11.61
C HIS A 156 -1.27 -0.70 11.89
N PHE A 157 -1.02 -1.94 11.52
CA PHE A 157 -1.83 -3.08 11.87
C PHE A 157 -1.17 -3.83 13.01
N ASP A 158 -1.90 -4.09 14.10
CA ASP A 158 -1.39 -4.85 15.23
C ASP A 158 -0.88 -6.23 14.76
N THR A 159 -1.61 -6.84 13.83
CA THR A 159 -1.22 -8.13 13.23
C THR A 159 -1.66 -8.24 11.77
N VAL A 160 -0.81 -8.85 10.97
CA VAL A 160 -1.14 -9.34 9.62
C VAL A 160 -0.80 -10.81 9.56
N GLU A 161 -1.78 -11.64 9.20
CA GLU A 161 -1.62 -13.08 9.14
C GLU A 161 -1.89 -13.61 7.73
N LEU A 162 -1.01 -14.49 7.25
CA LEU A 162 -1.17 -15.20 5.99
C LEU A 162 -0.99 -16.71 6.24
N GLY A 163 -2.10 -17.43 6.36
CA GLY A 163 -2.08 -18.80 6.86
C GLY A 163 -1.52 -18.85 8.29
N GLU A 164 -0.43 -19.60 8.49
CA GLU A 164 0.28 -19.68 9.78
C GLU A 164 1.36 -18.59 9.94
N ALA A 165 1.66 -17.83 8.88
CA ALA A 165 2.60 -16.71 8.97
C ALA A 165 1.93 -15.53 9.66
N ARG A 166 2.51 -15.06 10.77
CA ARG A 166 2.03 -13.92 11.54
C ARG A 166 3.13 -12.90 11.70
N VAL A 167 2.83 -11.65 11.41
CA VAL A 167 3.70 -10.49 11.65
C VAL A 167 2.94 -9.50 12.51
N GLU A 168 3.62 -8.91 13.49
CA GLU A 168 3.09 -7.91 14.40
C GLU A 168 3.63 -6.53 14.04
N ASP A 169 2.89 -5.46 14.42
CA ASP A 169 3.21 -4.04 14.20
C ASP A 169 3.56 -3.75 12.73
N VAL A 170 2.68 -4.18 11.82
CA VAL A 170 2.92 -4.06 10.38
C VAL A 170 2.53 -2.68 9.90
N ARG A 171 3.50 -1.95 9.35
CA ARG A 171 3.23 -0.70 8.66
C ARG A 171 2.39 -0.95 7.41
N GLY A 172 1.38 -0.11 7.23
CA GLY A 172 0.49 -0.16 6.08
C GLY A 172 0.02 1.21 5.65
N SER A 173 -0.71 1.23 4.55
CA SER A 173 -1.40 2.41 4.07
C SER A 173 -2.83 2.09 3.65
N VAL A 174 -3.69 3.11 3.69
CA VAL A 174 -5.10 2.96 3.33
C VAL A 174 -5.36 3.62 1.99
N SER A 175 -5.88 2.84 1.04
CA SER A 175 -6.29 3.29 -0.28
C SER A 175 -7.81 3.42 -0.37
N GLU A 176 -8.27 4.55 -0.91
CA GLU A 176 -9.70 4.80 -1.19
C GLU A 176 -10.13 4.26 -2.57
N SER A 177 -9.16 3.88 -3.42
CA SER A 177 -9.42 3.52 -4.83
C SER A 177 -9.19 2.05 -5.15
N LEU A 178 -8.44 1.32 -4.34
CA LEU A 178 -8.16 -0.09 -4.60
C LEU A 178 -9.33 -0.98 -4.16
N PRO A 179 -9.80 -1.90 -5.03
CA PRO A 179 -10.83 -2.87 -4.68
C PRO A 179 -10.27 -4.08 -3.90
N VAL A 180 -8.98 -4.35 -4.02
CA VAL A 180 -8.27 -5.49 -3.40
C VAL A 180 -6.99 -4.96 -2.77
N GLY A 181 -6.58 -5.50 -1.62
CA GLY A 181 -5.37 -5.08 -0.95
C GLY A 181 -4.10 -5.48 -1.70
N LEU A 182 -2.97 -4.83 -1.37
CA LEU A 182 -1.64 -5.25 -1.79
C LEU A 182 -0.88 -5.72 -0.56
N LEU A 183 -0.33 -6.93 -0.62
CA LEU A 183 0.56 -7.43 0.43
C LEU A 183 1.99 -7.11 0.02
N GLY A 184 2.53 -6.08 0.65
CA GLY A 184 3.82 -5.47 0.31
C GLY A 184 5.00 -5.98 1.13
N THR A 185 6.14 -5.31 0.95
CA THR A 185 7.40 -5.73 1.59
C THR A 185 7.41 -5.47 3.10
N SER A 186 6.57 -4.58 3.65
CA SER A 186 6.41 -4.44 5.10
C SER A 186 5.94 -5.73 5.78
N PHE A 187 5.30 -6.65 5.03
CA PHE A 187 5.01 -8.01 5.49
C PHE A 187 6.11 -9.00 5.04
N PHE A 188 6.46 -9.02 3.75
CA PHE A 188 7.34 -10.06 3.22
C PHE A 188 8.80 -9.96 3.67
N ASN A 189 9.27 -8.81 4.14
CA ASN A 189 10.64 -8.66 4.66
C ASN A 189 10.94 -9.55 5.88
N HIS A 190 9.91 -10.06 6.55
CA HIS A 190 10.07 -11.01 7.65
C HIS A 190 10.36 -12.45 7.18
N PHE A 191 10.32 -12.70 5.86
CA PHE A 191 10.41 -14.04 5.27
C PHE A 191 11.29 -14.05 4.04
N THR A 192 11.86 -15.21 3.75
CA THR A 192 12.27 -15.56 2.39
C THR A 192 11.04 -16.08 1.65
N LEU A 193 10.61 -15.37 0.59
CA LEU A 193 9.46 -15.74 -0.23
C LEU A 193 9.93 -16.61 -1.41
N GLN A 194 9.31 -17.78 -1.58
CA GLN A 194 9.46 -18.64 -2.76
C GLN A 194 8.07 -18.84 -3.38
N ILE A 195 8.00 -18.81 -4.70
CA ILE A 195 6.76 -19.00 -5.46
C ILE A 195 6.91 -20.23 -6.32
N ASP A 196 6.00 -21.20 -6.16
CA ASP A 196 5.87 -22.34 -7.05
C ASP A 196 4.61 -22.16 -7.91
N PRO A 197 4.75 -21.71 -9.17
CA PRO A 197 3.60 -21.48 -10.03
C PRO A 197 2.97 -22.79 -10.54
N ALA A 198 3.66 -23.91 -10.49
CA ALA A 198 3.10 -25.18 -10.90
C ALA A 198 2.22 -25.81 -9.81
N ALA A 199 2.60 -25.62 -8.56
CA ALA A 199 1.84 -26.09 -7.41
C ALA A 199 0.80 -25.06 -6.91
N HIS A 200 0.86 -23.80 -7.38
CA HIS A 200 0.10 -22.67 -6.83
C HIS A 200 0.33 -22.46 -5.34
N VAL A 201 1.59 -22.49 -4.90
CA VAL A 201 1.99 -22.38 -3.50
C VAL A 201 3.05 -21.31 -3.32
N LEU A 202 2.83 -20.44 -2.32
CA LEU A 202 3.87 -19.60 -1.74
C LEU A 202 4.52 -20.36 -0.59
N THR A 203 5.84 -20.33 -0.51
CA THR A 203 6.58 -20.83 0.66
C THR A 203 7.21 -19.63 1.36
N LEU A 204 6.83 -19.42 2.62
CA LEU A 204 7.38 -18.38 3.49
C LEU A 204 8.33 -19.06 4.49
N ILE A 205 9.59 -18.69 4.44
CA ILE A 205 10.61 -19.18 5.38
C ILE A 205 10.95 -18.02 6.30
N PRO A 206 10.63 -18.08 7.61
CA PRO A 206 10.96 -17.02 8.55
C PRO A 206 12.45 -16.66 8.50
N ASN A 207 12.74 -15.37 8.49
CA ASN A 207 14.10 -14.85 8.50
C ASN A 207 14.43 -14.36 9.92
N PRO A 208 15.23 -15.11 10.71
CA PRO A 208 15.54 -14.75 12.09
C PRO A 208 16.46 -13.52 12.21
N ASP A 209 17.12 -13.15 11.09
CA ASP A 209 18.05 -12.00 11.05
C ASP A 209 17.31 -10.67 10.69
N MET A 210 15.98 -10.70 10.68
CA MET A 210 15.15 -9.53 10.42
C MET A 210 14.36 -9.14 11.67
N HIS A 211 14.50 -7.89 12.08
CA HIS A 211 13.78 -7.30 13.20
C HIS A 211 12.87 -6.19 12.69
N GLY A 212 11.57 -6.27 12.94
CA GLY A 212 10.60 -5.33 12.39
C GLY A 212 10.66 -5.21 10.86
N GLY A 213 10.99 -6.32 10.15
CA GLY A 213 11.12 -6.34 8.70
C GLY A 213 12.38 -5.66 8.14
N ALA A 214 13.35 -5.29 8.98
CA ALA A 214 14.62 -4.69 8.57
C ALA A 214 15.83 -5.48 9.07
N SER A 215 16.88 -5.52 8.24
CA SER A 215 18.15 -6.16 8.55
C SER A 215 19.02 -5.30 9.47
N GLU A 216 20.09 -5.89 10.03
CA GLU A 216 21.13 -5.16 10.78
C GLU A 216 21.62 -3.93 10.02
N ALA A 217 22.01 -4.09 8.74
CA ALA A 217 22.51 -2.98 7.93
C ALA A 217 21.49 -1.84 7.78
N GLN A 218 20.21 -2.16 7.64
CA GLN A 218 19.14 -1.16 7.53
C GLN A 218 18.91 -0.44 8.86
N TRP A 219 18.89 -1.16 9.99
CA TRP A 219 18.75 -0.55 11.31
C TRP A 219 19.94 0.36 11.62
N THR A 220 21.16 -0.14 11.46
CA THR A 220 22.39 0.63 11.69
C THR A 220 22.43 1.89 10.83
N GLU A 221 22.02 1.83 9.57
CA GLU A 221 21.96 3.00 8.69
C GLU A 221 20.93 4.03 9.14
N ARG A 222 19.73 3.59 9.57
CA ARG A 222 18.68 4.48 10.10
C ARG A 222 19.19 5.25 11.33
N PHE A 223 19.80 4.56 12.30
CA PHE A 223 20.37 5.18 13.48
C PHE A 223 21.52 6.11 13.14
N ARG A 224 22.45 5.67 12.30
CA ARG A 224 23.61 6.46 11.84
C ARG A 224 23.16 7.76 11.18
N SER A 225 22.24 7.70 10.25
CA SER A 225 21.72 8.86 9.52
C SER A 225 21.12 9.91 10.46
N LEU A 226 20.29 9.52 11.42
CA LEU A 226 19.70 10.44 12.40
C LEU A 226 20.75 11.05 13.33
N ARG A 227 21.68 10.23 13.86
CA ARG A 227 22.75 10.71 14.72
C ARG A 227 23.75 11.63 14.01
N GLU A 228 23.98 11.41 12.72
CA GLU A 228 24.80 12.32 11.91
C GLU A 228 24.07 13.65 11.66
N ARG A 229 22.77 13.63 11.42
CA ARG A 229 21.97 14.86 11.32
C ARG A 229 22.01 15.64 12.63
N GLN A 230 21.84 14.97 13.76
CA GLN A 230 21.94 15.58 15.09
C GLN A 230 23.30 16.22 15.33
N ARG A 231 24.39 15.47 15.12
CA ARG A 231 25.77 15.98 15.30
C ARG A 231 26.08 17.18 14.42
N ARG A 232 25.62 17.16 13.14
CA ARG A 232 25.82 18.30 12.24
C ARG A 232 25.10 19.55 12.72
N LEU A 233 23.89 19.40 13.21
CA LEU A 233 23.11 20.52 13.74
C LEU A 233 23.71 21.06 15.04
N GLU A 234 24.13 20.19 15.97
CA GLU A 234 24.81 20.57 17.20
C GLU A 234 26.13 21.31 16.95
N ALA A 235 26.94 20.83 16.02
CA ALA A 235 28.18 21.50 15.61
C ALA A 235 27.91 22.91 15.03
N PHE A 236 26.85 23.04 14.21
CA PHE A 236 26.45 24.34 13.65
C PHE A 236 25.98 25.32 14.75
N LEU A 237 25.21 24.84 15.73
CA LEU A 237 24.76 25.64 16.87
C LEU A 237 25.92 26.07 17.78
N ALA A 238 26.93 25.22 17.94
CA ALA A 238 28.10 25.48 18.77
C ALA A 238 29.07 26.53 18.15
N ASP A 239 29.05 26.70 16.82
CA ASP A 239 29.93 27.67 16.11
C ASP A 239 29.53 29.15 16.33
N GLY A 240 28.40 29.40 17.02
CA GLY A 240 28.02 30.71 17.58
C GLY A 240 27.78 31.84 16.59
N GLN A 241 27.73 31.58 15.29
CA GLN A 241 27.53 32.62 14.23
C GLN A 241 26.06 33.06 14.05
N LEU A 242 25.19 32.74 15.00
CA LEU A 242 23.77 33.09 14.93
C LEU A 242 23.57 34.52 15.43
N SER A 243 23.47 35.47 14.49
CA SER A 243 23.13 36.87 14.79
C SER A 243 21.63 37.18 14.75
N ASP A 244 20.78 36.19 14.42
CA ASP A 244 19.34 36.36 14.26
C ASP A 244 18.57 35.39 15.19
N ASP A 245 17.79 35.96 16.13
CA ASP A 245 16.96 35.23 17.07
C ASP A 245 15.89 34.38 16.42
N SER A 246 15.45 34.72 15.20
CA SER A 246 14.46 33.92 14.47
C SER A 246 15.09 32.62 13.97
N ARG A 247 16.28 32.71 13.43
CA ARG A 247 17.03 31.57 12.93
C ARG A 247 17.48 30.63 14.05
N ALA A 248 17.82 31.19 15.23
CA ALA A 248 18.13 30.40 16.41
C ALA A 248 16.93 29.54 16.83
N ARG A 249 15.71 30.12 16.85
CA ARG A 249 14.47 29.37 17.17
C ARG A 249 14.14 28.28 16.16
N GLU A 250 14.34 28.54 14.86
CA GLU A 250 14.14 27.53 13.80
C GLU A 250 15.09 26.32 13.98
N LEU A 251 16.34 26.59 14.30
CA LEU A 251 17.33 25.53 14.49
C LEU A 251 17.08 24.74 15.78
N GLU A 252 16.61 25.39 16.81
CA GLU A 252 16.20 24.74 18.06
C GLU A 252 14.99 23.82 17.83
N ALA A 253 13.97 24.30 17.12
CA ALA A 253 12.83 23.47 16.71
C ALA A 253 13.26 22.27 15.86
N HIS A 254 14.24 22.45 14.96
CA HIS A 254 14.79 21.35 14.16
C HIS A 254 15.57 20.35 15.03
N ARG A 255 16.28 20.81 16.06
CA ARG A 255 16.96 19.95 17.04
C ARG A 255 15.94 19.08 17.82
N GLU A 256 14.85 19.70 18.29
CA GLU A 256 13.77 19.00 18.98
C GLU A 256 13.10 17.96 18.06
N GLN A 257 12.92 18.30 16.79
CA GLN A 257 12.38 17.37 15.80
C GLN A 257 13.28 16.14 15.60
N ILE A 258 14.59 16.34 15.42
CA ILE A 258 15.54 15.22 15.26
C ILE A 258 15.56 14.35 16.53
N ALA A 259 15.52 14.95 17.70
CA ALA A 259 15.45 14.21 18.96
C ALA A 259 14.18 13.36 19.04
N ALA A 260 13.04 13.91 18.66
CA ALA A 260 11.77 13.18 18.62
C ALA A 260 11.78 12.03 17.58
N GLU A 261 12.42 12.23 16.42
CA GLU A 261 12.62 11.18 15.41
C GLU A 261 13.51 10.05 15.95
N LEU A 262 14.58 10.38 16.69
CA LEU A 262 15.46 9.39 17.29
C LEU A 262 14.74 8.59 18.40
N ASP A 263 13.99 9.26 19.27
CA ASP A 263 13.17 8.61 20.29
C ASP A 263 12.11 7.70 19.68
N ALA A 264 11.52 8.09 18.57
CA ALA A 264 10.55 7.27 17.84
C ALA A 264 11.21 6.02 17.25
N LEU A 265 12.42 6.17 16.68
CA LEU A 265 13.21 5.07 16.14
C LEU A 265 13.64 4.09 17.24
N GLU A 266 14.05 4.58 18.44
CA GLU A 266 14.37 3.72 19.58
C GLU A 266 13.16 2.92 20.04
N ARG A 267 11.99 3.54 20.16
CA ARG A 267 10.74 2.82 20.50
C ARG A 267 10.35 1.77 19.45
N GLU A 268 10.55 2.08 18.16
CA GLU A 268 10.33 1.11 17.09
C GLU A 268 11.30 -0.08 17.21
N ALA A 269 12.58 0.21 17.46
CA ALA A 269 13.61 -0.80 17.64
C ALA A 269 13.35 -1.70 18.87
N ASP A 270 12.84 -1.12 19.97
CA ASP A 270 12.46 -1.86 21.16
C ASP A 270 11.31 -2.84 20.88
N ARG A 271 10.26 -2.36 20.21
CA ARG A 271 9.13 -3.23 19.80
C ARG A 271 9.55 -4.35 18.87
N ALA A 272 10.45 -4.05 17.94
CA ALA A 272 10.98 -5.02 16.97
C ALA A 272 12.03 -5.97 17.57
N GLY A 273 12.44 -5.79 18.82
CA GLY A 273 13.47 -6.59 19.47
C GLY A 273 14.86 -6.43 18.84
N VAL A 274 15.17 -5.25 18.29
CA VAL A 274 16.46 -4.97 17.64
C VAL A 274 17.59 -5.02 18.64
N PRO A 275 18.67 -5.77 18.40
CA PRO A 275 19.82 -5.81 19.29
C PRO A 275 20.45 -4.43 19.49
N ALA A 276 20.95 -4.15 20.72
CA ALA A 276 21.61 -2.87 21.02
C ALA A 276 22.82 -2.59 20.09
N THR A 277 23.53 -3.63 19.68
CA THR A 277 24.68 -3.52 18.77
C THR A 277 24.32 -3.01 17.36
N TRP A 278 23.05 -3.10 16.95
CA TRP A 278 22.58 -2.60 15.65
C TRP A 278 22.15 -1.12 15.71
N ARG A 279 22.08 -0.59 16.93
CA ARG A 279 21.65 0.80 17.18
C ARG A 279 22.81 1.79 17.33
N GLU A 280 24.06 1.33 17.16
CA GLU A 280 25.28 2.13 17.31
C GLU A 280 25.68 2.98 16.09
#